data_df50c2a604bb864075db7e49d7198dcd
#
_entry.id   df50c2a604bb864075db7e49d7198dcd
#
_cell.length_a   1.000
_cell.length_b   1.000
_cell.length_c   1.000
_cell.angle_alpha   90.00
_cell.angle_beta   90.00
_cell.angle_gamma   90.00
#
_symmetry.space_group_name_H-M   'P 1'
#
loop_
_entity.id
_entity.type
_entity.pdbx_description
1 polymer ?
#
loop_
_entity_poly.entity_id
_entity_poly.type
_entity_poly.pdbx_seq_one_letter_code
_entity_poly.pdbx_strand_id
1 'polypeptide(L)' 'MIEEHDRVVLKSDVESERLVAGDVGTVVHIYENGEAYEVEFLTLDGKTVTVTTLEASRVRPIEPHEIAHARPLVEA' A
#
# COMPACT_ATOMS: atom_id res chain seq x y z
N MET A 1 7.08 4.00 -13.75
CA MET A 1 7.61 2.84 -13.02
C MET A 1 7.66 3.16 -11.53
N ILE A 2 7.28 2.19 -10.71
CA ILE A 2 7.26 2.38 -9.26
C ILE A 2 8.68 2.35 -8.71
N GLU A 3 8.99 3.31 -7.86
CA GLU A 3 10.31 3.45 -7.23
C GLU A 3 10.16 3.47 -5.73
N GLU A 4 11.29 3.30 -5.02
CA GLU A 4 11.28 3.40 -3.57
C GLU A 4 10.75 4.74 -3.13
N HIS A 5 9.93 4.71 -2.08
CA HIS A 5 9.26 5.85 -1.47
C HIS A 5 8.06 6.36 -2.27
N ASP A 6 7.76 5.75 -3.42
CA ASP A 6 6.51 6.06 -4.11
C ASP A 6 5.32 5.54 -3.32
N ARG A 7 4.21 6.25 -3.45
CA ARG A 7 2.94 5.77 -2.91
C ARG A 7 2.25 4.90 -3.93
N VAL A 8 1.63 3.84 -3.44
CA VAL A 8 0.90 2.89 -4.28
C VAL A 8 -0.46 2.63 -3.67
N VAL A 9 -1.38 2.16 -4.50
CA VAL A 9 -2.75 1.83 -4.09
C VAL A 9 -2.92 0.33 -4.19
N LEU A 10 -3.47 -0.25 -3.13
CA LEU A 10 -3.74 -1.68 -3.09
C LEU A 10 -4.93 -2.00 -4.00
N LYS A 11 -4.76 -2.99 -4.87
CA LYS A 11 -5.77 -3.34 -5.86
C LYS A 11 -6.79 -4.36 -5.35
N SER A 12 -6.44 -5.10 -4.30
CA SER A 12 -7.31 -6.13 -3.75
C SER A 12 -7.06 -6.24 -2.26
N ASP A 13 -8.03 -6.81 -1.54
CA ASP A 13 -7.95 -6.95 -0.08
C ASP A 13 -6.80 -7.87 0.31
N VAL A 14 -6.18 -7.56 1.45
CA VAL A 14 -5.19 -8.44 2.10
C VAL A 14 -5.72 -8.68 3.50
N GLU A 15 -6.54 -9.70 3.64
CA GLU A 15 -7.30 -9.92 4.87
C GLU A 15 -6.40 -10.21 6.06
N SER A 16 -5.30 -10.92 5.83
CA SER A 16 -4.38 -11.25 6.93
C SER A 16 -3.76 -10.01 7.56
N GLU A 17 -3.71 -8.90 6.82
CA GLU A 17 -3.14 -7.64 7.30
C GLU A 17 -4.23 -6.59 7.57
N ARG A 18 -5.50 -6.97 7.39
CA ARG A 18 -6.64 -6.06 7.58
C ARG A 18 -6.60 -4.88 6.64
N LEU A 19 -6.08 -5.12 5.45
CA LEU A 19 -6.02 -4.10 4.40
C LEU A 19 -7.10 -4.38 3.38
N VAL A 20 -7.61 -3.30 2.79
CA VAL A 20 -8.64 -3.42 1.76
C VAL A 20 -8.19 -2.69 0.50
N ALA A 21 -8.77 -3.10 -0.63
CA ALA A 21 -8.52 -2.43 -1.89
C ALA A 21 -8.76 -0.93 -1.74
N GLY A 22 -7.87 -0.13 -2.30
CA GLY A 22 -7.94 1.32 -2.18
C GLY A 22 -7.05 1.89 -1.09
N ASP A 23 -6.54 1.05 -0.17
CA ASP A 23 -5.61 1.53 0.83
C ASP A 23 -4.31 1.98 0.16
N VAL A 24 -3.74 3.06 0.67
CA VAL A 24 -2.53 3.66 0.12
C VAL A 24 -1.36 3.33 1.03
N GLY A 25 -0.30 2.83 0.45
CA GLY A 25 0.93 2.54 1.17
C GLY A 25 2.13 3.18 0.48
N THR A 26 3.28 3.09 1.14
CA THR A 26 4.53 3.63 0.62
C THR A 26 5.50 2.48 0.40
N VAL A 27 6.12 2.45 -0.77
CA VAL A 27 7.10 1.42 -1.11
C VAL A 27 8.38 1.72 -0.35
N VAL A 28 8.83 0.78 0.49
CA VAL A 28 10.07 0.95 1.26
C VAL A 28 11.18 0.05 0.73
N HIS A 29 10.87 -0.90 -0.14
CA HIS A 29 11.89 -1.74 -0.76
C HIS A 29 11.32 -2.39 -2.02
N ILE A 30 12.14 -2.59 -3.02
CA ILE A 30 11.75 -3.23 -4.28
C ILE A 30 12.59 -4.50 -4.43
N TYR A 31 11.91 -5.63 -4.65
CA TYR A 31 12.54 -6.93 -4.82
C TYR A 31 12.62 -7.31 -6.28
N GLU A 32 13.64 -8.04 -6.64
CA GLU A 32 13.73 -8.82 -7.88
C GLU A 32 13.30 -8.02 -9.11
N ASN A 33 13.90 -6.84 -9.31
CA ASN A 33 13.62 -6.01 -10.48
C ASN A 33 12.16 -5.59 -10.60
N GLY A 34 11.49 -5.44 -9.46
CA GLY A 34 10.12 -4.95 -9.46
C GLY A 34 9.07 -6.03 -9.46
N GLU A 35 9.44 -7.27 -9.13
CA GLU A 35 8.45 -8.34 -9.05
C GLU A 35 7.61 -8.26 -7.78
N ALA A 36 8.16 -7.68 -6.72
CA ALA A 36 7.44 -7.52 -5.47
C ALA A 36 7.96 -6.28 -4.76
N TYR A 37 7.13 -5.76 -3.87
CA TYR A 37 7.46 -4.57 -3.10
C TYR A 37 7.22 -4.82 -1.63
N GLU A 38 8.06 -4.22 -0.79
CA GLU A 38 7.77 -4.10 0.62
C GLU A 38 7.04 -2.79 0.80
N VAL A 39 5.83 -2.83 1.35
CA VAL A 39 4.96 -1.65 1.40
C VAL A 39 4.54 -1.39 2.83
N GLU A 40 4.73 -0.16 3.26
CA GLU A 40 4.33 0.27 4.60
C GLU A 40 3.01 1.02 4.52
N PHE A 41 2.05 0.60 5.34
CA PHE A 41 0.74 1.25 5.44
C PHE A 41 0.68 1.98 6.78
N LEU A 42 0.34 3.26 6.72
CA LEU A 42 0.31 4.16 7.88
C LEU A 42 -1.09 4.73 8.07
N THR A 43 -1.42 4.99 9.32
CA THR A 43 -2.58 5.84 9.59
C THR A 43 -2.23 7.28 9.23
N LEU A 44 -3.25 8.13 9.14
CA LEU A 44 -3.02 9.54 8.78
C LEU A 44 -2.25 10.30 9.84
N ASP A 45 -2.27 9.81 11.10
CA ASP A 45 -1.47 10.42 12.16
C ASP A 45 -0.08 9.80 12.27
N GLY A 46 0.31 9.00 11.28
CA GLY A 46 1.69 8.55 11.16
C GLY A 46 2.06 7.26 11.87
N LYS A 47 1.07 6.49 12.32
CA LYS A 47 1.35 5.22 12.98
C LYS A 47 1.36 4.08 11.98
N THR A 48 2.37 3.23 12.06
CA THR A 48 2.47 2.08 11.16
C THR A 48 1.38 1.07 11.48
N VAL A 49 0.58 0.75 10.47
CA VAL A 49 -0.39 -0.35 10.58
C VAL A 49 0.31 -1.66 10.32
N THR A 50 1.03 -1.74 9.22
CA THR A 50 1.77 -2.94 8.86
C THR A 50 2.78 -2.62 7.77
N VAL A 51 3.81 -3.45 7.68
CA VAL A 51 4.74 -3.46 6.55
C VAL A 51 4.64 -4.87 5.98
N THR A 52 4.27 -4.99 4.73
CA THR A 52 4.03 -6.30 4.16
C THR A 52 4.59 -6.39 2.74
N THR A 53 4.94 -7.60 2.33
CA THR A 53 5.45 -7.86 0.99
C THR A 53 4.29 -8.14 0.07
N LEU A 54 4.22 -7.41 -1.04
CA LEU A 54 3.14 -7.55 -2.00
C LEU A 54 3.71 -7.76 -3.39
N GLU A 55 3.14 -8.71 -4.13
CA GLU A 55 3.49 -8.86 -5.53
C GLU A 55 3.11 -7.61 -6.30
N ALA A 56 3.89 -7.31 -7.32
CA ALA A 56 3.68 -6.09 -8.10
C ALA A 56 2.26 -6.00 -8.66
N SER A 57 1.65 -7.14 -8.98
CA SER A 57 0.29 -7.17 -9.53
C SER A 57 -0.77 -6.77 -8.52
N ARG A 58 -0.42 -6.68 -7.24
CA ARG A 58 -1.37 -6.35 -6.17
C ARG A 58 -1.49 -4.85 -5.95
N VAL A 59 -0.62 -4.05 -6.53
CA VAL A 59 -0.60 -2.61 -6.31
C VAL A 59 -0.48 -1.88 -7.63
N ARG A 60 -0.84 -0.60 -7.61
CA ARG A 60 -0.66 0.28 -8.77
C ARG A 60 -0.21 1.65 -8.28
N PRO A 61 0.43 2.44 -9.16
CA PRO A 61 0.81 3.80 -8.75
C PRO A 61 -0.42 4.67 -8.54
N ILE A 62 -0.25 5.71 -7.71
CA ILE A 62 -1.26 6.75 -7.56
C ILE A 62 -1.22 7.64 -8.80
N GLU A 63 -2.40 8.02 -9.30
CA GLU A 63 -2.52 8.91 -10.44
C GLU A 63 -2.91 10.30 -9.96
N PRO A 64 -2.40 11.37 -10.62
CA PRO A 64 -2.58 12.72 -10.08
C PRO A 64 -4.04 13.21 -10.06
N HIS A 65 -4.93 12.58 -10.80
CA HIS A 65 -6.33 13.01 -10.85
C HIS A 65 -7.21 12.23 -9.88
N GLU A 66 -6.63 11.44 -9.00
CA GLU A 66 -7.40 10.65 -8.05
C GLU A 66 -7.71 11.44 -6.79
N ILE A 67 -8.83 11.13 -6.16
CA ILE A 67 -9.21 11.72 -4.88
C ILE A 67 -8.90 10.73 -3.76
N ALA A 68 -8.28 11.24 -2.69
CA ALA A 68 -8.01 10.40 -1.53
C ALA A 68 -9.29 10.04 -0.81
N HIS A 69 -9.30 8.87 -0.19
CA HIS A 69 -10.42 8.39 0.59
C HIS A 69 -9.89 7.91 1.95
N ALA A 70 -10.65 8.18 3.01
CA ALA A 70 -10.24 7.78 4.35
C ALA A 70 -11.25 6.80 4.92
N ARG A 71 -10.75 5.81 5.66
CA ARG A 71 -11.60 4.87 6.37
C ARG A 71 -11.03 4.64 7.76
N PRO A 72 -11.87 4.39 8.77
CA PRO A 72 -11.34 4.05 10.07
C PRO A 72 -10.77 2.63 10.05
N LEU A 73 -9.75 2.41 10.87
CA LEU A 73 -9.30 1.04 11.11
C LEU A 73 -10.34 0.33 11.94
N VAL A 74 -10.68 -0.88 11.51
CA VAL A 74 -11.59 -1.73 12.27
C VAL A 74 -10.74 -2.74 13.01
N GLU A 75 -10.77 -2.69 14.34
CA GLU A 75 -10.03 -3.66 15.16
C GLU A 75 -10.99 -4.72 15.66
N ALA A 76 -10.57 -5.96 15.54
CA ALA A 76 -11.38 -7.08 15.99
C ALA A 76 -11.38 -7.17 17.50
#